data_bb83145db2c441de298797b68a587451
#
_entry.id   bb83145db2c441de298797b68a587451
#
_cell.length_a   1.000
_cell.length_b   1.000
_cell.length_c   1.000
_cell.angle_alpha   90.00
_cell.angle_beta   90.00
_cell.angle_gamma   90.00
#
_symmetry.space_group_name_H-M   'P 1'
#
loop_
_entity.id
_entity.type
_entity.pdbx_description
1 polymer ?
#
loop_
_entity_poly.entity_id
_entity_poly.type
_entity_poly.pdbx_seq_one_letter_code
_entity_poly.pdbx_strand_id
1 'polypeptide(L)'
;CNILPILPGKKEKWLGMLNSMLEHGSDSRKEFNGKREAVGLHERTYLQETPNGDFMILTLEGENPEEGWGKIISELPEDFAEFAMDVHGMDVNAPPPPMPTLVYDSKVS
;
A
#
# COMPACT_ATOMS: atom_id res chain seq x y z
N CYS A 1 -0.97 9.93 0.34
CA CYS A 1 -0.29 9.28 -0.79
C CYS A 1 1.03 8.68 -0.35
N ASN A 2 1.29 7.46 -0.78
CA ASN A 2 2.53 6.76 -0.45
C ASN A 2 3.06 6.08 -1.71
N ILE A 3 4.37 6.12 -1.92
CA ILE A 3 4.98 5.54 -3.11
C ILE A 3 6.02 4.52 -2.69
N LEU A 4 5.84 3.28 -3.14
CA LEU A 4 6.77 2.18 -2.86
C LEU A 4 7.34 1.63 -4.16
N PRO A 5 8.64 1.38 -4.23
CA PRO A 5 9.21 0.76 -5.42
C PRO A 5 8.75 -0.70 -5.54
N ILE A 6 8.61 -1.16 -6.76
CA ILE A 6 8.46 -2.58 -7.04
C ILE A 6 9.83 -3.03 -7.54
N LEU A 7 10.47 -3.92 -6.81
CA LEU A 7 11.84 -4.34 -7.13
C LEU A 7 11.91 -5.02 -8.50
N PRO A 8 13.05 -4.95 -9.19
CA PRO A 8 13.18 -5.55 -10.52
C PRO A 8 12.78 -7.03 -10.53
N GLY A 9 11.95 -7.41 -11.51
CA GLY A 9 11.47 -8.77 -11.65
C GLY A 9 10.33 -9.17 -10.72
N LYS A 10 9.80 -8.24 -9.91
CA LYS A 10 8.75 -8.56 -8.93
C LYS A 10 7.36 -8.08 -9.31
N LYS A 11 7.22 -7.37 -10.43
CA LYS A 11 5.92 -6.81 -10.85
C LYS A 11 4.85 -7.88 -11.02
N GLU A 12 5.18 -8.98 -11.67
CA GLU A 12 4.21 -10.06 -11.92
C GLU A 12 3.79 -10.75 -10.62
N LYS A 13 4.71 -10.92 -9.69
CA LYS A 13 4.40 -11.47 -8.37
C LYS A 13 3.44 -10.55 -7.62
N TRP A 14 3.68 -9.24 -7.68
CA TRP A 14 2.82 -8.24 -7.06
C TRP A 14 1.41 -8.24 -7.66
N LEU A 15 1.31 -8.21 -9.01
CA LEU A 15 0.03 -8.26 -9.71
C LEU A 15 -0.71 -9.57 -9.45
N GLY A 16 -0.01 -10.69 -9.42
CA GLY A 16 -0.60 -11.99 -9.13
C GLY A 16 -1.19 -12.04 -7.72
N MET A 17 -0.51 -11.48 -6.74
CA MET A 17 -1.02 -11.41 -5.37
C MET A 17 -2.28 -10.54 -5.31
N LEU A 18 -2.27 -9.38 -5.95
CA LEU A 18 -3.45 -8.50 -5.96
C LEU A 18 -4.64 -9.17 -6.64
N ASN A 19 -4.43 -9.80 -7.79
CA ASN A 19 -5.50 -10.47 -8.51
C ASN A 19 -6.08 -11.65 -7.73
N SER A 20 -5.23 -12.40 -7.05
CA SER A 20 -5.66 -13.56 -6.25
C SER A 20 -6.37 -13.13 -4.97
N MET A 21 -5.80 -12.16 -4.25
CA MET A 21 -6.29 -11.74 -2.93
C MET A 21 -7.49 -10.80 -3.02
N LEU A 22 -7.53 -9.95 -4.06
CA LEU A 22 -8.55 -8.91 -4.19
C LEU A 22 -9.59 -9.24 -5.25
N GLU A 23 -9.74 -10.52 -5.59
CA GLU A 23 -10.80 -10.97 -6.50
C GLU A 23 -12.17 -10.56 -5.96
N HIS A 24 -13.04 -10.06 -6.86
CA HIS A 24 -14.38 -9.62 -6.49
C HIS A 24 -15.18 -10.72 -5.80
N GLY A 25 -15.76 -10.39 -4.65
CA GLY A 25 -16.56 -11.32 -3.88
C GLY A 25 -15.79 -12.34 -3.06
N SER A 26 -14.44 -12.32 -3.10
CA SER A 26 -13.63 -13.24 -2.30
C SER A 26 -13.64 -12.85 -0.82
N ASP A 27 -13.46 -13.85 0.04
CA ASP A 27 -13.37 -13.60 1.48
C ASP A 27 -12.12 -12.81 1.85
N SER A 28 -11.00 -13.05 1.13
CA SER A 28 -9.77 -12.29 1.35
C SER A 28 -9.95 -10.81 1.03
N ARG A 29 -10.71 -10.48 -0.02
CA ARG A 29 -11.01 -9.07 -0.34
C ARG A 29 -11.86 -8.42 0.75
N LYS A 30 -12.86 -9.14 1.26
CA LYS A 30 -13.72 -8.63 2.34
C LYS A 30 -12.91 -8.36 3.61
N GLU A 31 -12.02 -9.28 3.97
CA GLU A 31 -11.15 -9.12 5.12
C GLU A 31 -10.20 -7.95 4.95
N PHE A 32 -9.60 -7.82 3.77
CA PHE A 32 -8.70 -6.74 3.42
C PHE A 32 -9.40 -5.38 3.52
N ASN A 33 -10.60 -5.27 2.94
CA ASN A 33 -11.40 -4.04 2.99
C ASN A 33 -11.86 -3.73 4.43
N GLY A 34 -12.23 -4.75 5.18
CA GLY A 34 -12.67 -4.58 6.57
C GLY A 34 -11.59 -3.98 7.45
N LYS A 35 -10.33 -4.34 7.24
CA LYS A 35 -9.20 -3.75 7.99
C LYS A 35 -9.05 -2.26 7.71
N ARG A 36 -9.31 -1.82 6.47
CA ARG A 36 -9.26 -0.40 6.10
C ARG A 36 -10.42 0.36 6.73
N GLU A 37 -11.63 -0.19 6.66
CA GLU A 37 -12.81 0.40 7.27
C GLU A 37 -12.67 0.54 8.79
N ALA A 38 -12.06 -0.46 9.43
CA ALA A 38 -11.86 -0.44 10.89
C ALA A 38 -11.00 0.72 11.37
N VAL A 39 -10.13 1.26 10.52
CA VAL A 39 -9.28 2.41 10.84
C VAL A 39 -9.71 3.68 10.09
N GLY A 40 -10.88 3.65 9.45
CA GLY A 40 -11.44 4.81 8.77
C GLY A 40 -10.70 5.22 7.51
N LEU A 41 -10.13 4.27 6.77
CA LEU A 41 -9.37 4.54 5.56
C LEU A 41 -10.09 4.08 4.30
N HIS A 42 -9.99 4.90 3.27
CA HIS A 42 -10.31 4.53 1.90
C HIS A 42 -8.99 4.47 1.12
N GLU A 43 -8.65 3.28 0.63
CA GLU A 43 -7.39 3.03 -0.07
C GLU A 43 -7.62 2.84 -1.57
N ARG A 44 -6.77 3.47 -2.37
CA ARG A 44 -6.65 3.17 -3.81
C ARG A 44 -5.20 2.83 -4.10
N THR A 45 -4.99 1.81 -4.92
CA THR A 45 -3.65 1.33 -5.27
C THR A 45 -3.47 1.41 -6.79
N TYR A 46 -2.38 2.04 -7.21
CA TYR A 46 -2.04 2.23 -8.62
C TYR A 46 -0.69 1.61 -8.94
N LEU A 47 -0.56 1.13 -10.17
CA LEU A 47 0.73 0.73 -10.74
C LEU A 47 1.21 1.84 -11.67
N GLN A 48 2.42 2.36 -11.43
CA GLN A 48 3.07 3.31 -12.33
C GLN A 48 4.31 2.65 -12.93
N GLU A 49 4.27 2.40 -14.23
CA GLU A 49 5.41 1.87 -14.96
C GLU A 49 6.23 3.02 -15.52
N THR A 50 7.56 3.00 -15.27
CA THR A 50 8.48 4.02 -15.78
C THR A 50 9.71 3.37 -16.40
N PRO A 51 10.45 4.10 -17.27
CA PRO A 51 11.71 3.56 -17.80
C PRO A 51 12.76 3.26 -16.73
N ASN A 52 12.65 3.88 -15.56
CA ASN A 52 13.59 3.71 -14.45
C ASN A 52 13.12 2.71 -13.40
N GLY A 53 11.99 2.04 -13.63
CA GLY A 53 11.42 1.05 -12.71
C GLY A 53 9.93 1.22 -12.53
N ASP A 54 9.35 0.28 -11.80
CA ASP A 54 7.91 0.28 -11.52
C ASP A 54 7.65 0.69 -10.08
N PHE A 55 6.52 1.33 -9.84
CA PHE A 55 6.15 1.84 -8.52
C PHE A 55 4.69 1.50 -8.20
N MET A 56 4.45 1.19 -6.94
CA MET A 56 3.11 1.12 -6.39
C MET A 56 2.79 2.46 -5.75
N ILE A 57 1.68 3.06 -6.14
CA ILE A 57 1.21 4.31 -5.55
C ILE A 57 -0.05 4.04 -4.76
N LEU A 58 -0.01 4.39 -3.48
CA LEU A 58 -1.10 4.21 -2.55
C LEU A 58 -1.70 5.56 -2.20
N THR A 59 -3.01 5.73 -2.40
CA THR A 59 -3.71 6.90 -1.88
C THR A 59 -4.58 6.46 -0.72
N LEU A 60 -4.49 7.19 0.38
CA LEU A 60 -5.22 6.91 1.60
C LEU A 60 -6.03 8.15 1.97
N GLU A 61 -7.35 7.99 2.06
CA GLU A 61 -8.26 9.05 2.45
C GLU A 61 -8.93 8.70 3.78
N GLY A 62 -9.02 9.67 4.68
CA GLY A 62 -9.62 9.49 5.99
C GLY A 62 -9.27 10.65 6.91
N GLU A 63 -9.77 10.62 8.14
CA GLU A 63 -9.47 11.68 9.11
C GLU A 63 -8.00 11.67 9.54
N ASN A 64 -7.42 10.48 9.66
CA ASN A 64 -6.06 10.31 10.15
C ASN A 64 -5.36 9.20 9.40
N PRO A 65 -5.05 9.43 8.10
CA PRO A 65 -4.54 8.34 7.24
C PRO A 65 -3.18 7.81 7.69
N GLU A 66 -2.31 8.65 8.21
CA GLU A 66 -0.99 8.23 8.68
C GLU A 66 -1.09 7.27 9.86
N GLU A 67 -1.90 7.60 10.86
CA GLU A 67 -2.14 6.74 12.02
C GLU A 67 -2.82 5.42 11.62
N GLY A 68 -3.85 5.51 10.77
CA GLY A 68 -4.55 4.33 10.27
C GLY A 68 -3.64 3.39 9.51
N TRP A 69 -2.80 3.92 8.64
CA TRP A 69 -1.82 3.14 7.89
C TRP A 69 -0.80 2.47 8.81
N GLY A 70 -0.34 3.20 9.83
CA GLY A 70 0.56 2.63 10.83
C GLY A 70 -0.03 1.44 11.55
N LYS A 71 -1.32 1.50 11.89
CA LYS A 71 -2.03 0.37 12.50
C LYS A 71 -2.11 -0.83 11.55
N ILE A 72 -2.44 -0.59 10.29
CA ILE A 72 -2.51 -1.66 9.29
C ILE A 72 -1.15 -2.37 9.18
N ILE A 73 -0.07 -1.62 9.09
CA ILE A 73 1.28 -2.17 8.97
C ILE A 73 1.66 -2.96 10.23
N SER A 74 1.32 -2.45 11.41
CA SER A 74 1.67 -3.13 12.67
C SER A 74 0.93 -4.45 12.87
N GLU A 75 -0.20 -4.64 12.20
CA GLU A 75 -1.03 -5.84 12.30
C GLU A 75 -0.90 -6.79 11.11
N LEU A 76 0.07 -6.54 10.21
CA LEU A 76 0.26 -7.40 9.05
C LEU A 76 0.69 -8.80 9.44
N PRO A 77 0.08 -9.85 8.82
CA PRO A 77 0.56 -11.21 8.99
C PRO A 77 2.01 -11.37 8.53
N GLU A 78 2.72 -12.37 9.08
CA GLU A 78 4.13 -12.60 8.79
C GLU A 78 4.40 -12.83 7.29
N ASP A 79 3.55 -13.59 6.62
CA ASP A 79 3.69 -13.84 5.18
C ASP A 79 3.52 -12.56 4.36
N PHE A 80 2.70 -11.63 4.81
CA PHE A 80 2.58 -10.31 4.19
C PHE A 80 3.82 -9.46 4.43
N ALA A 81 4.42 -9.55 5.61
CA ALA A 81 5.66 -8.85 5.92
C ALA A 81 6.81 -9.36 5.03
N GLU A 82 6.90 -10.67 4.82
CA GLU A 82 7.87 -11.26 3.91
C GLU A 82 7.64 -10.80 2.47
N PHE A 83 6.39 -10.75 2.04
CA PHE A 83 6.02 -10.26 0.72
C PHE A 83 6.44 -8.80 0.52
N ALA A 84 6.20 -7.95 1.52
CA ALA A 84 6.58 -6.54 1.44
C ALA A 84 8.10 -6.36 1.31
N MET A 85 8.88 -7.17 2.02
CA MET A 85 10.33 -7.14 1.90
C MET A 85 10.78 -7.63 0.53
N ASP A 86 10.20 -8.71 0.02
CA ASP A 86 10.58 -9.31 -1.25
C ASP A 86 10.24 -8.41 -2.45
N VAL A 87 9.05 -7.81 -2.45
CA VAL A 87 8.54 -7.03 -3.59
C VAL A 87 8.97 -5.57 -3.54
N HIS A 88 8.95 -4.97 -2.36
CA HIS A 88 9.19 -3.53 -2.18
C HIS A 88 10.49 -3.22 -1.44
N GLY A 89 11.16 -4.22 -0.89
CA GLY A 89 12.31 -3.98 -0.03
C GLY A 89 11.94 -3.28 1.27
N MET A 90 10.67 -3.37 1.69
CA MET A 90 10.15 -2.69 2.87
C MET A 90 10.20 -3.60 4.09
N ASP A 91 10.90 -3.16 5.14
CA ASP A 91 10.90 -3.85 6.43
C ASP A 91 9.78 -3.30 7.29
N VAL A 92 8.74 -4.12 7.51
CA VAL A 92 7.57 -3.69 8.30
C VAL A 92 7.86 -3.60 9.80
N ASN A 93 8.99 -4.12 10.26
CA ASN A 93 9.43 -3.99 11.65
C ASN A 93 10.23 -2.70 11.90
N ALA A 94 10.67 -2.04 10.84
CA ALA A 94 11.29 -0.73 10.93
C ALA A 94 10.22 0.36 11.04
N PRO A 95 10.54 1.59 11.49
CA PRO A 95 9.59 2.69 11.44
C PRO A 95 9.05 2.85 10.01
N PRO A 96 7.73 3.09 9.83
CA PRO A 96 7.16 3.27 8.50
C PRO A 96 7.81 4.46 7.80
N PRO A 97 8.00 4.40 6.46
CA PRO A 97 8.55 5.53 5.73
C PRO A 97 7.61 6.74 5.87
N PRO A 98 8.15 7.95 5.89
CA PRO A 98 7.31 9.14 6.01
C PRO A 98 6.41 9.29 4.79
N MET A 99 5.22 9.82 5.01
CA MET A 99 4.32 10.17 3.92
C MET A 99 4.93 11.28 3.07
N PRO A 100 4.64 11.33 1.75
CA PRO A 100 5.09 12.42 0.91
C PRO A 100 4.63 13.77 1.46
N THR A 101 5.50 14.77 1.34
CA THR A 101 5.19 16.12 1.78
C THR A 101 4.49 16.88 0.68
N LEU A 102 3.36 17.49 1.00
CA LEU A 102 2.67 18.38 0.07
C LEU A 102 3.49 19.66 -0.11
N VAL A 103 3.92 19.93 -1.33
CA VAL A 103 4.71 21.15 -1.63
C VAL A 103 3.95 22.16 -2.47
N TYR A 104 2.87 21.76 -3.10
CA TYR A 104 2.04 22.65 -3.93
C TYR A 104 0.62 22.10 -4.03
N ASP A 105 -0.36 23.00 -3.86
CA ASP A 105 -1.76 22.69 -4.09
C ASP A 105 -2.38 23.89 -4.83
N SER A 106 -2.83 23.67 -6.06
CA SER A 106 -3.38 24.74 -6.90
C SER A 106 -4.71 25.31 -6.39
N LYS A 107 -5.36 24.62 -5.45
CA LYS A 107 -6.64 25.05 -4.87
C LYS A 107 -6.46 25.86 -3.59
N VAL A 108 -5.26 25.92 -3.07
CA VAL A 108 -4.94 26.68 -1.86
C VAL A 108 -4.00 27.81 -2.21
N SER A 109 -4.43 29.05 -1.97
CA SER A 109 -3.65 30.24 -2.26
C SER A 109 -2.67 30.59 -1.15
#